data_7345207781670564bb29209e080b39dd
#
_entry.id   7345207781670564bb29209e080b39dd
#
_cell.length_a   1.000
_cell.length_b   1.000
_cell.length_c   1.000
_cell.angle_alpha   90.00
_cell.angle_beta   90.00
_cell.angle_gamma   90.00
#
_symmetry.space_group_name_H-M   'P 1'
#
loop_
_entity.id
_entity.type
_entity.pdbx_description
1 polymer ?
#
loop_
_entity_poly.entity_id
_entity_poly.type
_entity_poly.pdbx_seq_one_letter_code
_entity_poly.pdbx_strand_id
1 'polypeptide(L)'
;ELLSLAKMEEEKPALTMVDFNISDAVYDAASPFITLAETKGKKLTIDVANGLSYHGDEGAIRQLVSILTENAVKYADEDGEIIVKLFTSHNGKETDLEVSNTCKEPPQGDLTKLFDRFYRDDSSRSRSKGEKKGGYGIGLSIAQAIVRSHKSKISCKVENGMMIFTAQLK
;
A
#
# COMPACT_ATOMS: atom_id res chain seq x y z
N GLU A 1 19.07 12.54 17.10
CA GLU A 1 17.97 11.75 16.45
C GLU A 1 17.38 12.44 15.21
N LEU A 2 17.15 13.77 15.22
CA LEU A 2 16.69 14.53 14.03
C LEU A 2 17.72 14.56 12.89
N LEU A 3 19.02 14.56 13.22
CA LEU A 3 20.12 14.50 12.24
C LEU A 3 20.22 13.14 11.54
N SER A 4 19.79 12.05 12.18
CA SER A 4 19.73 10.72 11.57
C SER A 4 18.59 10.61 10.54
N LEU A 5 17.44 11.22 10.81
CA LEU A 5 16.32 11.30 9.87
C LEU A 5 16.67 12.17 8.67
N ALA A 6 17.33 13.31 8.85
CA ALA A 6 17.79 14.18 7.77
C ALA A 6 18.86 13.51 6.89
N LYS A 7 19.77 12.72 7.47
CA LYS A 7 20.76 11.94 6.71
C LYS A 7 20.13 10.79 5.92
N MET A 8 19.04 10.19 6.40
CA MET A 8 18.28 9.19 5.63
C MET A 8 17.55 9.81 4.42
N GLU A 9 17.35 11.12 4.41
CA GLU A 9 16.77 11.84 3.27
C GLU A 9 17.79 12.19 2.18
N GLU A 10 19.05 12.34 2.52
CA GLU A 10 20.11 12.72 1.56
C GLU A 10 20.73 11.51 0.83
N GLU A 11 20.70 10.33 1.43
CA GLU A 11 21.13 9.08 0.77
C GLU A 11 19.90 8.29 0.33
N LYS A 12 19.33 8.62 -0.83
CA LYS A 12 18.44 7.68 -1.52
C LYS A 12 19.30 6.46 -1.85
N PRO A 13 19.06 5.29 -1.23
CA PRO A 13 19.78 4.09 -1.61
C PRO A 13 19.57 3.88 -3.11
N ALA A 14 20.65 3.65 -3.83
CA ALA A 14 20.58 3.41 -5.26
C ALA A 14 19.66 2.21 -5.51
N LEU A 15 18.63 2.41 -6.36
CA LEU A 15 17.72 1.33 -6.74
C LEU A 15 18.49 0.26 -7.51
N THR A 16 18.25 -1.00 -7.15
CA THR A 16 18.75 -2.15 -7.90
C THR A 16 17.72 -2.56 -8.94
N MET A 17 17.79 -1.95 -10.12
CA MET A 17 16.85 -2.17 -11.22
C MET A 17 17.17 -3.47 -11.95
N VAL A 18 16.26 -4.43 -11.88
CA VAL A 18 16.37 -5.73 -12.54
C VAL A 18 15.02 -6.16 -13.11
N ASP A 19 15.03 -7.07 -14.08
CA ASP A 19 13.81 -7.74 -14.54
C ASP A 19 13.49 -8.87 -13.57
N PHE A 20 12.26 -8.88 -13.05
CA PHE A 20 11.81 -9.92 -12.11
C PHE A 20 10.33 -10.27 -12.32
N ASN A 21 9.93 -11.42 -11.79
CA ASN A 21 8.53 -11.84 -11.78
C ASN A 21 7.77 -11.07 -10.69
N ILE A 22 7.07 -10.00 -11.10
CA ILE A 22 6.31 -9.18 -10.15
C ILE A 22 5.07 -9.92 -9.60
N SER A 23 4.51 -10.86 -10.35
CA SER A 23 3.39 -11.69 -9.88
C SER A 23 3.77 -12.46 -8.62
N ASP A 24 4.91 -13.14 -8.65
CA ASP A 24 5.43 -13.88 -7.49
C ASP A 24 5.80 -12.94 -6.36
N ALA A 25 6.47 -11.82 -6.67
CA ALA A 25 6.87 -10.83 -5.65
C ALA A 25 5.67 -10.25 -4.90
N VAL A 26 4.58 -9.91 -5.59
CA VAL A 26 3.36 -9.38 -4.97
C VAL A 26 2.67 -10.44 -4.14
N TYR A 27 2.52 -11.66 -4.66
CA TYR A 27 1.90 -12.75 -3.92
C TYR A 27 2.67 -13.06 -2.63
N ASP A 28 3.99 -13.21 -2.71
CA ASP A 28 4.84 -13.52 -1.57
C ASP A 28 4.83 -12.41 -0.50
N ALA A 29 4.81 -11.14 -0.93
CA ALA A 29 4.77 -10.01 -0.01
C ALA A 29 3.40 -9.83 0.68
N ALA A 30 2.31 -10.16 -0.01
CA ALA A 30 0.95 -10.01 0.52
C ALA A 30 0.49 -11.21 1.35
N SER A 31 0.91 -12.44 1.02
CA SER A 31 0.40 -13.67 1.63
C SER A 31 0.57 -13.76 3.16
N PRO A 32 1.63 -13.26 3.80
CA PRO A 32 1.74 -13.25 5.27
C PRO A 32 0.61 -12.47 5.97
N PHE A 33 0.01 -11.51 5.29
CA PHE A 33 -1.07 -10.69 5.83
C PHE A 33 -2.43 -11.40 5.85
N ILE A 34 -2.58 -12.56 5.17
CA ILE A 34 -3.81 -13.37 5.24
C ILE A 34 -4.08 -13.77 6.68
N THR A 35 -3.11 -14.40 7.33
CA THR A 35 -3.23 -14.82 8.74
C THR A 35 -3.44 -13.62 9.67
N LEU A 36 -2.73 -12.51 9.43
CA LEU A 36 -2.92 -11.30 10.23
C LEU A 36 -4.35 -10.74 10.10
N ALA A 37 -4.91 -10.71 8.89
CA ALA A 37 -6.30 -10.29 8.66
C ALA A 37 -7.29 -11.20 9.39
N GLU A 38 -7.10 -12.51 9.30
CA GLU A 38 -7.95 -13.52 9.96
C GLU A 38 -7.94 -13.34 11.49
N THR A 39 -6.78 -13.09 12.10
CA THR A 39 -6.70 -12.83 13.55
C THR A 39 -7.47 -11.58 13.98
N LYS A 40 -7.74 -10.67 13.04
CA LYS A 40 -8.54 -9.46 13.24
C LYS A 40 -10.00 -9.61 12.77
N GLY A 41 -10.44 -10.83 12.45
CA GLY A 41 -11.78 -11.10 11.93
C GLY A 41 -12.05 -10.54 10.55
N LYS A 42 -11.02 -10.29 9.75
CA LYS A 42 -11.09 -9.73 8.40
C LYS A 42 -10.69 -10.76 7.36
N LYS A 43 -11.16 -10.58 6.13
CA LYS A 43 -10.84 -11.49 5.01
C LYS A 43 -9.90 -10.77 4.04
N LEU A 44 -8.77 -11.39 3.71
CA LEU A 44 -7.85 -10.91 2.68
C LEU A 44 -7.85 -11.89 1.50
N THR A 45 -8.04 -11.34 0.30
CA THR A 45 -7.99 -12.08 -0.97
C THR A 45 -6.86 -11.51 -1.83
N ILE A 46 -6.08 -12.39 -2.46
CA ILE A 46 -5.00 -12.03 -3.39
C ILE A 46 -5.39 -12.50 -4.78
N ASP A 47 -5.57 -11.56 -5.70
CA ASP A 47 -5.95 -11.77 -7.09
C ASP A 47 -4.85 -11.19 -7.99
N VAL A 48 -3.89 -12.02 -8.31
CA VAL A 48 -2.67 -11.64 -9.06
C VAL A 48 -2.66 -12.33 -10.41
N ALA A 49 -2.59 -11.55 -11.48
CA ALA A 49 -2.37 -12.08 -12.82
C ALA A 49 -1.01 -12.79 -12.88
N ASN A 50 -0.99 -14.01 -13.43
CA ASN A 50 0.20 -14.85 -13.45
C ASN A 50 1.23 -14.38 -14.48
N GLY A 51 2.50 -14.59 -14.17
CA GLY A 51 3.61 -14.50 -15.13
C GLY A 51 3.92 -13.08 -15.62
N LEU A 52 3.55 -12.05 -14.86
CA LEU A 52 3.92 -10.69 -15.20
C LEU A 52 5.38 -10.41 -14.83
N SER A 53 6.12 -9.81 -15.76
CA SER A 53 7.48 -9.32 -15.55
C SER A 53 7.49 -7.81 -15.39
N TYR A 54 8.36 -7.30 -14.54
CA TYR A 54 8.54 -5.87 -14.33
C TYR A 54 10.03 -5.54 -14.18
N HIS A 55 10.42 -4.39 -14.73
CA HIS A 55 11.77 -3.85 -14.56
C HIS A 55 11.80 -2.83 -13.43
N GLY A 56 12.36 -3.19 -12.30
CA GLY A 56 12.37 -2.35 -11.10
C GLY A 56 13.23 -2.91 -9.99
N ASP A 57 13.17 -2.27 -8.84
CA ASP A 57 13.78 -2.77 -7.61
C ASP A 57 12.80 -3.70 -6.90
N GLU A 58 13.07 -5.00 -6.97
CA GLU A 58 12.19 -6.02 -6.39
C GLU A 58 11.97 -5.82 -4.88
N GLY A 59 13.03 -5.48 -4.13
CA GLY A 59 12.92 -5.23 -2.70
C GLY A 59 12.02 -4.04 -2.37
N ALA A 60 12.14 -2.96 -3.14
CA ALA A 60 11.28 -1.78 -2.99
C ALA A 60 9.83 -2.08 -3.36
N ILE A 61 9.58 -2.85 -4.41
CA ILE A 61 8.21 -3.26 -4.78
C ILE A 61 7.60 -4.18 -3.73
N ARG A 62 8.34 -5.14 -3.17
CA ARG A 62 7.87 -5.96 -2.05
C ARG A 62 7.52 -5.11 -0.82
N GLN A 63 8.33 -4.09 -0.52
CA GLN A 63 8.04 -3.14 0.55
C GLN A 63 6.78 -2.34 0.28
N LEU A 64 6.56 -1.87 -0.94
CA LEU A 64 5.34 -1.18 -1.37
C LEU A 64 4.10 -2.04 -1.11
N VAL A 65 4.12 -3.31 -1.52
CA VAL A 65 3.01 -4.26 -1.31
C VAL A 65 2.74 -4.43 0.18
N SER A 66 3.78 -4.63 0.98
CA SER A 66 3.66 -4.81 2.43
C SER A 66 3.05 -3.58 3.11
N ILE A 67 3.50 -2.38 2.75
CA ILE A 67 2.97 -1.11 3.30
C ILE A 67 1.49 -0.97 2.98
N LEU A 68 1.09 -1.14 1.72
CA LEU A 68 -0.30 -0.98 1.30
C LEU A 68 -1.20 -2.05 1.92
N THR A 69 -0.75 -3.30 1.99
CA THR A 69 -1.52 -4.41 2.55
C THR A 69 -1.67 -4.28 4.06
N GLU A 70 -0.61 -3.93 4.78
CA GLU A 70 -0.66 -3.67 6.22
C GLU A 70 -1.64 -2.53 6.54
N ASN A 71 -1.54 -1.44 5.78
CA ASN A 71 -2.46 -0.30 5.89
C ASN A 71 -3.92 -0.72 5.69
N ALA A 72 -4.19 -1.54 4.67
CA ALA A 72 -5.53 -2.03 4.37
C ALA A 72 -6.08 -2.93 5.49
N VAL A 73 -5.27 -3.84 6.04
CA VAL A 73 -5.66 -4.70 7.18
C VAL A 73 -5.97 -3.86 8.41
N LYS A 74 -5.17 -2.82 8.66
CA LYS A 74 -5.33 -1.93 9.81
C LYS A 74 -6.62 -1.10 9.75
N TYR A 75 -6.96 -0.57 8.58
CA TYR A 75 -8.05 0.37 8.40
C TYR A 75 -9.34 -0.20 7.82
N ALA A 76 -9.34 -1.46 7.37
CA ALA A 76 -10.58 -2.14 6.99
C ALA A 76 -11.58 -2.12 8.15
N ASP A 77 -12.86 -2.02 7.83
CA ASP A 77 -13.94 -2.13 8.81
C ASP A 77 -13.87 -3.46 9.58
N GLU A 78 -14.53 -3.53 10.73
CA GLU A 78 -14.76 -4.80 11.43
C GLU A 78 -15.49 -5.77 10.50
N ASP A 79 -15.09 -7.04 10.52
CA ASP A 79 -15.59 -8.08 9.60
C ASP A 79 -15.45 -7.70 8.10
N GLY A 80 -14.54 -6.78 7.81
CA GLY A 80 -14.33 -6.25 6.47
C GLY A 80 -13.46 -7.12 5.58
N GLU A 81 -13.35 -6.68 4.32
CA GLU A 81 -12.57 -7.35 3.28
C GLU A 81 -11.40 -6.48 2.83
N ILE A 82 -10.30 -7.17 2.51
CA ILE A 82 -9.11 -6.60 1.87
C ILE A 82 -8.88 -7.37 0.58
N ILE A 83 -8.56 -6.67 -0.51
CA ILE A 83 -8.27 -7.28 -1.79
C ILE A 83 -6.95 -6.70 -2.32
N VAL A 84 -6.01 -7.58 -2.64
CA VAL A 84 -4.76 -7.23 -3.34
C VAL A 84 -4.87 -7.74 -4.76
N LYS A 85 -4.77 -6.83 -5.74
CA LYS A 85 -4.83 -7.16 -7.17
C LYS A 85 -3.58 -6.73 -7.90
N LEU A 86 -3.15 -7.55 -8.84
CA LEU A 86 -2.13 -7.19 -9.82
C LEU A 86 -2.62 -7.56 -11.22
N PHE A 87 -2.67 -6.59 -12.11
CA PHE A 87 -3.15 -6.79 -13.47
C PHE A 87 -2.46 -5.83 -14.45
N THR A 88 -2.60 -6.09 -15.74
CA THR A 88 -2.12 -5.17 -16.78
C THR A 88 -3.24 -4.25 -17.24
N SER A 89 -2.90 -2.98 -17.45
CA SER A 89 -3.78 -1.95 -17.99
C SER A 89 -3.20 -1.36 -19.27
N HIS A 90 -3.95 -0.46 -19.92
CA HIS A 90 -3.52 0.27 -21.11
C HIS A 90 -2.96 -0.66 -22.21
N ASN A 91 -3.71 -1.70 -22.56
CA ASN A 91 -3.32 -2.69 -23.58
C ASN A 91 -1.99 -3.43 -23.25
N GLY A 92 -1.76 -3.71 -21.98
CA GLY A 92 -0.58 -4.44 -21.51
C GLY A 92 0.68 -3.60 -21.33
N LYS A 93 0.58 -2.28 -21.39
CA LYS A 93 1.74 -1.37 -21.26
C LYS A 93 2.08 -0.98 -19.82
N GLU A 94 1.12 -1.07 -18.94
CA GLU A 94 1.29 -0.71 -17.53
C GLU A 94 0.86 -1.88 -16.66
N THR A 95 1.49 -1.99 -15.50
CA THR A 95 1.14 -2.98 -14.49
C THR A 95 0.56 -2.25 -13.29
N ASP A 96 -0.70 -2.52 -12.98
CA ASP A 96 -1.40 -1.90 -11.87
C ASP A 96 -1.40 -2.82 -10.65
N LEU A 97 -0.86 -2.31 -9.55
CA LEU A 97 -1.02 -2.89 -8.21
C LEU A 97 -2.13 -2.12 -7.49
N GLU A 98 -3.20 -2.82 -7.14
CA GLU A 98 -4.33 -2.26 -6.44
C GLU A 98 -4.52 -2.96 -5.10
N VAL A 99 -4.59 -2.19 -4.03
CA VAL A 99 -4.91 -2.70 -2.68
C VAL A 99 -6.13 -1.94 -2.17
N SER A 100 -7.19 -2.67 -1.87
CA SER A 100 -8.45 -2.08 -1.42
C SER A 100 -8.94 -2.71 -0.12
N ASN A 101 -9.68 -1.93 0.64
CA ASN A 101 -10.32 -2.39 1.87
C ASN A 101 -11.68 -1.74 2.07
N THR A 102 -12.58 -2.46 2.72
CA THR A 102 -13.89 -1.91 3.12
C THR A 102 -13.71 -0.71 4.03
N CYS A 103 -14.46 0.36 3.75
CA CYS A 103 -14.41 1.62 4.46
C CYS A 103 -15.79 2.28 4.46
N LYS A 104 -16.59 2.05 5.52
CA LYS A 104 -17.93 2.64 5.67
C LYS A 104 -17.90 4.14 5.91
N GLU A 105 -16.86 4.60 6.59
CA GLU A 105 -16.66 6.01 6.91
C GLU A 105 -15.29 6.47 6.38
N PRO A 106 -15.22 6.85 5.11
CA PRO A 106 -13.97 7.28 4.49
C PRO A 106 -13.49 8.61 5.07
N PRO A 107 -12.16 8.88 4.99
CA PRO A 107 -11.62 10.18 5.30
C PRO A 107 -12.29 11.27 4.46
N GLN A 108 -12.56 12.42 5.08
CA GLN A 108 -13.15 13.57 4.40
C GLN A 108 -12.07 14.45 3.77
N GLY A 109 -12.43 15.10 2.66
CA GLY A 109 -11.58 16.07 2.00
C GLY A 109 -10.62 15.47 0.97
N ASP A 110 -9.46 16.06 0.83
CA ASP A 110 -8.45 15.68 -0.17
C ASP A 110 -7.68 14.42 0.24
N LEU A 111 -7.93 13.31 -0.46
CA LEU A 111 -7.28 12.02 -0.19
C LEU A 111 -5.77 12.02 -0.50
N THR A 112 -5.26 12.97 -1.29
CA THR A 112 -3.81 13.09 -1.53
C THR A 112 -3.02 13.40 -0.27
N LYS A 113 -3.65 13.98 0.74
CA LYS A 113 -3.05 14.22 2.06
C LYS A 113 -2.71 12.95 2.82
N LEU A 114 -3.32 11.81 2.49
CA LEU A 114 -2.99 10.53 3.09
C LEU A 114 -1.53 10.11 2.85
N PHE A 115 -0.89 10.63 1.79
CA PHE A 115 0.50 10.38 1.47
C PHE A 115 1.48 11.32 2.18
N ASP A 116 0.98 12.35 2.86
CA ASP A 116 1.81 13.28 3.61
C ASP A 116 2.40 12.61 4.85
N ARG A 117 3.65 12.94 5.17
CA ARG A 117 4.29 12.44 6.38
C ARG A 117 3.52 12.85 7.61
N PHE A 118 3.37 11.90 8.55
CA PHE A 118 2.69 12.10 9.84
C PHE A 118 1.22 12.46 9.73
N TYR A 119 0.64 12.42 8.52
CA TYR A 119 -0.80 12.62 8.38
C TYR A 119 -1.56 11.48 9.03
N ARG A 120 -2.49 11.84 9.89
CA ARG A 120 -3.45 10.93 10.53
C ARG A 120 -4.83 11.56 10.41
N ASP A 121 -5.78 10.78 9.93
CA ASP A 121 -7.16 11.22 9.94
C ASP A 121 -7.67 11.29 11.39
N ASP A 122 -8.15 12.47 11.83
CA ASP A 122 -8.68 12.69 13.19
C ASP A 122 -9.92 11.83 13.49
N SER A 123 -10.64 11.37 12.46
CA SER A 123 -11.77 10.44 12.62
C SER A 123 -11.35 9.07 13.18
N SER A 124 -10.09 8.69 13.00
CA SER A 124 -9.53 7.46 13.56
C SER A 124 -9.31 7.53 15.09
N ARG A 125 -9.29 8.74 15.66
CA ARG A 125 -9.10 8.95 17.10
C ARG A 125 -10.34 8.59 17.92
N SER A 126 -11.53 8.68 17.35
CA SER A 126 -12.78 8.50 18.09
C SER A 126 -13.25 7.04 18.20
N ARG A 127 -12.67 6.11 17.43
CA ARG A 127 -13.13 4.72 17.34
C ARG A 127 -12.40 3.73 18.24
N SER A 128 -11.30 4.09 18.84
CA SER A 128 -10.52 3.17 19.68
C SER A 128 -10.36 3.69 21.10
N LYS A 129 -11.38 3.53 21.91
CA LYS A 129 -11.17 3.38 23.36
C LYS A 129 -10.46 2.04 23.59
N GLY A 130 -9.11 2.03 23.56
CA GLY A 130 -8.34 0.90 24.05
C GLY A 130 -7.20 0.38 23.18
N GLU A 131 -7.21 0.51 21.88
CA GLU A 131 -6.09 0.10 21.04
C GLU A 131 -5.44 1.31 20.37
N LYS A 132 -4.18 1.58 20.74
CA LYS A 132 -3.31 2.44 19.95
C LYS A 132 -3.16 1.76 18.59
N LYS A 133 -3.94 2.17 17.57
CA LYS A 133 -3.62 1.85 16.17
C LYS A 133 -2.28 2.52 15.87
N GLY A 134 -1.21 1.82 16.27
CA GLY A 134 0.15 2.30 16.23
C GLY A 134 0.65 2.35 14.79
N GLY A 135 0.94 3.52 14.32
CA GLY A 135 1.64 3.84 13.10
C GLY A 135 2.01 5.31 13.16
N TYR A 136 3.24 5.64 12.82
CA TYR A 136 3.72 7.01 12.86
C TYR A 136 3.27 7.85 11.65
N GLY A 137 2.35 7.34 10.80
CA GLY A 137 1.86 8.03 9.61
C GLY A 137 2.91 8.20 8.49
N ILE A 138 3.94 7.35 8.47
CA ILE A 138 5.03 7.42 7.47
C ILE A 138 4.92 6.37 6.37
N GLY A 139 4.15 5.30 6.57
CA GLY A 139 4.07 4.17 5.62
C GLY A 139 3.64 4.61 4.22
N LEU A 140 2.55 5.36 4.10
CA LEU A 140 2.05 5.82 2.80
C LEU A 140 2.99 6.84 2.14
N SER A 141 3.73 7.65 2.89
CA SER A 141 4.76 8.54 2.33
C SER A 141 5.94 7.75 1.75
N ILE A 142 6.32 6.64 2.38
CA ILE A 142 7.34 5.71 1.86
C ILE A 142 6.81 5.03 0.58
N ALA A 143 5.57 4.55 0.59
CA ALA A 143 4.92 3.97 -0.60
C ALA A 143 4.95 4.94 -1.78
N GLN A 144 4.61 6.20 -1.56
CA GLN A 144 4.68 7.24 -2.59
C GLN A 144 6.11 7.47 -3.09
N ALA A 145 7.10 7.49 -2.20
CA ALA A 145 8.51 7.65 -2.57
C ALA A 145 9.01 6.46 -3.43
N ILE A 146 8.62 5.23 -3.10
CA ILE A 146 8.94 4.04 -3.89
C ILE A 146 8.36 4.16 -5.31
N VAL A 147 7.08 4.50 -5.41
CA VAL A 147 6.40 4.62 -6.70
C VAL A 147 7.03 5.73 -7.56
N ARG A 148 7.32 6.89 -6.97
CA ARG A 148 8.00 7.99 -7.66
C ARG A 148 9.40 7.63 -8.13
N SER A 149 10.18 6.88 -7.35
CA SER A 149 11.52 6.44 -7.73
C SER A 149 11.51 5.50 -8.94
N HIS A 150 10.37 4.81 -9.17
CA HIS A 150 10.12 3.99 -10.36
C HIS A 150 9.44 4.79 -11.50
N LYS A 151 9.40 6.12 -11.43
CA LYS A 151 8.74 6.99 -12.41
C LYS A 151 7.26 6.67 -12.65
N SER A 152 6.65 6.13 -11.63
CA SER A 152 5.27 5.63 -11.59
C SER A 152 4.37 6.53 -10.76
N LYS A 153 3.08 6.24 -10.68
CA LYS A 153 2.10 7.04 -9.95
C LYS A 153 1.33 6.18 -8.95
N ILE A 154 1.02 6.78 -7.81
CA ILE A 154 0.11 6.19 -6.82
C ILE A 154 -1.05 7.14 -6.56
N SER A 155 -2.25 6.59 -6.44
CA SER A 155 -3.48 7.32 -6.15
C SER A 155 -4.34 6.59 -5.15
N CYS A 156 -5.26 7.32 -4.54
CA CYS A 156 -6.27 6.78 -3.64
C CYS A 156 -7.64 7.31 -4.04
N LYS A 157 -8.62 6.44 -4.08
CA LYS A 157 -10.04 6.80 -4.26
C LYS A 157 -10.91 6.00 -3.32
N VAL A 158 -12.13 6.50 -3.10
CA VAL A 158 -13.20 5.78 -2.41
C VAL A 158 -14.31 5.52 -3.41
N GLU A 159 -14.69 4.27 -3.56
CA GLU A 159 -15.72 3.85 -4.49
C GLU A 159 -16.43 2.61 -3.95
N ASN A 160 -17.77 2.61 -4.00
CA ASN A 160 -18.61 1.48 -3.56
C ASN A 160 -18.28 0.96 -2.15
N GLY A 161 -18.01 1.84 -1.20
CA GLY A 161 -17.68 1.47 0.17
C GLY A 161 -16.28 0.87 0.35
N MET A 162 -15.42 0.99 -0.66
CA MET A 162 -14.03 0.55 -0.65
C MET A 162 -13.09 1.75 -0.75
N MET A 163 -12.05 1.76 0.07
CA MET A 163 -10.89 2.61 -0.12
C MET A 163 -9.88 1.86 -1.00
N ILE A 164 -9.46 2.46 -2.10
CA ILE A 164 -8.66 1.82 -3.13
C ILE A 164 -7.38 2.62 -3.36
N PHE A 165 -6.23 2.00 -3.08
CA PHE A 165 -4.91 2.50 -3.46
C PHE A 165 -4.45 1.81 -4.73
N THR A 166 -4.07 2.59 -5.74
CA THR A 166 -3.59 2.08 -7.03
C THR A 166 -2.21 2.64 -7.33
N ALA A 167 -1.23 1.76 -7.47
CA ALA A 167 0.09 2.07 -8.01
C ALA A 167 0.15 1.64 -9.48
N GLN A 168 0.24 2.62 -10.38
CA GLN A 168 0.41 2.42 -11.82
C GLN A 168 1.90 2.33 -12.13
N LEU A 169 2.41 1.11 -12.26
CA LEU A 169 3.82 0.82 -12.48
C LEU A 169 4.13 0.81 -13.98
N LYS A 170 5.10 1.65 -14.38
CA LYS A 170 5.51 1.82 -15.80
C LYS A 170 6.82 1.11 -16.08
#